data_c681b4c2c965acc9dc45d65c3fab6050
#
_entry.id   c681b4c2c965acc9dc45d65c3fab6050
#
_cell.length_a   1.000
_cell.length_b   1.000
_cell.length_c   1.000
_cell.angle_alpha   90.00
_cell.angle_beta   90.00
_cell.angle_gamma   90.00
#
_symmetry.space_group_name_H-M   'P 1'
#
loop_
_entity.id
_entity.type
_entity.pdbx_description
1 polymer ?
#
loop_
_entity_poly.entity_id
_entity_poly.type
_entity_poly.pdbx_seq_one_letter_code
_entity_poly.pdbx_strand_id
1 'polypeptide(L)'
;KFGDAGYYLKKQLFASVLGMIAFWMMARIDYHRVAAFATVLYLCSIALSTAVLFVGRSYNGSKRWLALGPLSFQPAEFAKAAVILFLSFRISNRKKKTDSLWFMLRTMAALLPIVGLVGTNNLSTAIIILGIGVILIFVAHPRYLPFLGIGAAGIGFVAIFLSMESYRLERLAIWRDPEKYEKGFQTIQGLYAIGSGGIFGRGMGKSMKKLGFVP
;
A
#
# COMPACT_ATOMS: atom_id res chain seq x y z
N LYS A 1 22.69 5.69 16.87
CA LYS A 1 22.06 4.62 16.06
C LYS A 1 23.01 3.42 15.85
N PHE A 2 24.29 3.66 15.64
CA PHE A 2 25.28 2.60 15.36
C PHE A 2 25.98 2.03 16.60
N GLY A 3 25.71 2.55 17.80
CA GLY A 3 26.32 2.10 19.06
C GLY A 3 25.54 1.04 19.83
N ASP A 4 24.27 0.79 19.52
CA ASP A 4 23.44 -0.25 20.17
C ASP A 4 23.03 -1.31 19.14
N ALA A 5 23.67 -2.48 19.19
CA ALA A 5 23.36 -3.62 18.33
C ALA A 5 21.91 -4.09 18.49
N GLY A 6 21.31 -3.86 19.67
CA GLY A 6 19.92 -4.21 19.97
C GLY A 6 18.86 -3.17 19.61
N TYR A 7 19.26 -1.98 19.15
CA TYR A 7 18.31 -0.88 18.89
C TYR A 7 17.15 -1.27 17.96
N TYR A 8 17.47 -1.85 16.83
CA TYR A 8 16.44 -2.27 15.86
C TYR A 8 15.59 -3.44 16.39
N LEU A 9 16.21 -4.37 17.10
CA LEU A 9 15.51 -5.49 17.73
C LEU A 9 14.51 -5.00 18.77
N LYS A 10 14.91 -4.12 19.68
CA LYS A 10 14.04 -3.55 20.73
C LYS A 10 12.86 -2.79 20.09
N LYS A 11 13.14 -1.96 19.07
CA LYS A 11 12.10 -1.20 18.36
C LYS A 11 11.11 -2.13 17.65
N GLN A 12 11.60 -3.16 16.97
CA GLN A 12 10.76 -4.13 16.28
C GLN A 12 9.94 -4.98 17.25
N LEU A 13 10.56 -5.44 18.34
CA LEU A 13 9.87 -6.21 19.38
C LEU A 13 8.74 -5.39 20.01
N PHE A 14 9.00 -4.13 20.36
CA PHE A 14 7.96 -3.22 20.86
C PHE A 14 6.80 -3.06 19.88
N ALA A 15 7.08 -2.81 18.60
CA ALA A 15 6.05 -2.70 17.58
C ALA A 15 5.27 -4.01 17.41
N SER A 16 5.95 -5.17 17.45
CA SER A 16 5.31 -6.48 17.34
C SER A 16 4.39 -6.79 18.52
N VAL A 17 4.81 -6.45 19.74
CA VAL A 17 3.98 -6.62 20.94
C VAL A 17 2.73 -5.74 20.87
N LEU A 18 2.88 -4.46 20.48
CA LEU A 18 1.72 -3.58 20.29
C LEU A 18 0.78 -4.11 19.19
N GLY A 19 1.33 -4.59 18.08
CA GLY A 19 0.54 -5.19 17.00
C GLY A 19 -0.21 -6.43 17.45
N MET A 20 0.41 -7.29 18.28
CA MET A 20 -0.22 -8.50 18.83
C MET A 20 -1.35 -8.14 19.80
N ILE A 21 -1.15 -7.14 20.66
CA ILE A 21 -2.20 -6.64 21.56
C ILE A 21 -3.37 -6.09 20.75
N ALA A 22 -3.10 -5.25 19.75
CA ALA A 22 -4.13 -4.69 18.87
C ALA A 22 -4.88 -5.80 18.12
N PHE A 23 -4.17 -6.79 17.59
CA PHE A 23 -4.76 -7.96 16.94
C PHE A 23 -5.71 -8.72 17.89
N TRP A 24 -5.25 -9.01 19.11
CA TRP A 24 -6.06 -9.72 20.11
C TRP A 24 -7.31 -8.92 20.53
N MET A 25 -7.16 -7.61 20.72
CA MET A 25 -8.29 -6.71 21.00
C MET A 25 -9.29 -6.71 19.85
N MET A 26 -8.85 -6.55 18.61
CA MET A 26 -9.71 -6.55 17.43
C MET A 26 -10.43 -7.89 17.22
N ALA A 27 -9.76 -9.01 17.53
CA ALA A 27 -10.37 -10.35 17.45
C ALA A 27 -11.53 -10.56 18.45
N ARG A 28 -11.60 -9.77 19.54
CA ARG A 28 -12.68 -9.80 20.54
C ARG A 28 -13.83 -8.84 20.22
N ILE A 29 -13.63 -7.88 19.32
CA ILE A 29 -14.67 -6.90 18.95
C ILE A 29 -15.59 -7.51 17.91
N ASP A 30 -16.91 -7.37 18.12
CA ASP A 30 -17.89 -7.74 17.11
C ASP A 30 -17.70 -6.86 15.85
N TYR A 31 -17.45 -7.52 14.71
CA TYR A 31 -17.23 -6.84 13.44
C TYR A 31 -18.42 -5.96 13.01
N HIS A 32 -19.65 -6.24 13.46
CA HIS A 32 -20.81 -5.39 13.18
C HIS A 32 -20.64 -3.99 13.78
N ARG A 33 -20.02 -3.88 14.96
CA ARG A 33 -19.72 -2.59 15.58
C ARG A 33 -18.68 -1.83 14.76
N VAL A 34 -17.63 -2.53 14.32
CA VAL A 34 -16.61 -1.93 13.45
C VAL A 34 -17.22 -1.49 12.13
N ALA A 35 -18.08 -2.32 11.54
CA ALA A 35 -18.79 -2.02 10.30
C ALA A 35 -19.68 -0.77 10.40
N ALA A 36 -20.30 -0.51 11.56
CA ALA A 36 -21.09 0.71 11.77
C ALA A 36 -20.26 1.99 11.61
N PHE A 37 -18.97 1.93 11.94
CA PHE A 37 -18.03 3.06 11.78
C PHE A 37 -17.33 3.09 10.42
N ALA A 38 -17.58 2.15 9.51
CA ALA A 38 -16.84 2.01 8.25
C ALA A 38 -16.82 3.28 7.41
N THR A 39 -17.96 3.99 7.31
CA THR A 39 -18.04 5.25 6.58
C THR A 39 -17.22 6.36 7.24
N VAL A 40 -17.26 6.44 8.56
CA VAL A 40 -16.48 7.43 9.32
C VAL A 40 -14.99 7.17 9.16
N LEU A 41 -14.55 5.91 9.28
CA LEU A 41 -13.15 5.51 9.08
C LEU A 41 -12.68 5.84 7.65
N TYR A 42 -13.54 5.64 6.66
CA TYR A 42 -13.23 6.00 5.28
C TYR A 42 -13.07 7.52 5.11
N LEU A 43 -13.97 8.33 5.65
CA LEU A 43 -13.86 9.79 5.61
C LEU A 43 -12.62 10.29 6.38
N CYS A 44 -12.33 9.70 7.53
CA CYS A 44 -11.09 9.98 8.27
C CYS A 44 -9.85 9.64 7.43
N SER A 45 -9.86 8.54 6.66
CA SER A 45 -8.74 8.18 5.79
C SER A 45 -8.52 9.21 4.68
N ILE A 46 -9.59 9.76 4.11
CA ILE A 46 -9.52 10.85 3.13
C ILE A 46 -8.92 12.10 3.79
N ALA A 47 -9.43 12.50 4.96
CA ALA A 47 -8.94 13.67 5.68
C ALA A 47 -7.44 13.55 6.03
N LEU A 48 -7.02 12.39 6.56
CA LEU A 48 -5.62 12.11 6.88
C LEU A 48 -4.71 12.08 5.64
N SER A 49 -5.20 11.50 4.54
CA SER A 49 -4.46 11.48 3.26
C SER A 49 -4.35 12.86 2.64
N THR A 50 -5.35 13.71 2.83
CA THR A 50 -5.28 15.13 2.44
C THR A 50 -4.31 15.89 3.34
N ALA A 51 -4.40 15.71 4.66
CA ALA A 51 -3.52 16.37 5.62
C ALA A 51 -2.03 16.08 5.35
N VAL A 52 -1.67 14.84 4.97
CA VAL A 52 -0.27 14.48 4.69
C VAL A 52 0.32 15.25 3.52
N LEU A 53 -0.49 15.70 2.56
CA LEU A 53 -0.01 16.51 1.43
C LEU A 53 0.52 17.87 1.89
N PHE A 54 -0.08 18.44 2.94
CA PHE A 54 0.27 19.77 3.46
C PHE A 54 1.33 19.68 4.57
N VAL A 55 1.10 18.83 5.58
CA VAL A 55 1.92 18.78 6.80
C VAL A 55 2.85 17.56 6.86
N GLY A 56 2.86 16.70 5.84
CA GLY A 56 3.68 15.49 5.79
C GLY A 56 5.17 15.79 5.72
N ARG A 57 5.98 14.96 6.39
CA ARG A 57 7.44 14.99 6.23
C ARG A 57 7.85 14.39 4.89
N SER A 58 8.72 15.10 4.18
CA SER A 58 9.29 14.61 2.93
C SER A 58 10.40 13.61 3.21
N TYR A 59 10.25 12.39 2.65
CA TYR A 59 11.29 11.38 2.57
C TYR A 59 11.50 11.02 1.09
N ASN A 60 12.73 11.17 0.62
CA ASN A 60 13.09 10.92 -0.79
C ASN A 60 12.17 11.66 -1.79
N GLY A 61 11.88 12.94 -1.52
CA GLY A 61 11.07 13.80 -2.38
C GLY A 61 9.55 13.59 -2.29
N SER A 62 9.05 12.69 -1.43
CA SER A 62 7.61 12.43 -1.31
C SER A 62 7.12 12.60 0.13
N LYS A 63 5.97 13.28 0.30
CA LYS A 63 5.32 13.48 1.60
C LYS A 63 4.37 12.31 1.87
N ARG A 64 4.80 11.33 2.66
CA ARG A 64 4.03 10.10 2.92
C ARG A 64 3.76 9.85 4.39
N TRP A 65 4.45 10.56 5.29
CA TRP A 65 4.47 10.28 6.71
C TRP A 65 4.01 11.49 7.52
N LEU A 66 3.11 11.26 8.45
CA LEU A 66 2.80 12.21 9.51
C LEU A 66 3.67 11.89 10.72
N ALA A 67 4.34 12.91 11.26
CA ALA A 67 5.10 12.78 12.50
C ALA A 67 4.20 13.09 13.68
N LEU A 68 4.03 12.11 14.56
CA LEU A 68 3.31 12.22 15.83
C LEU A 68 4.32 12.06 16.97
N GLY A 69 5.11 13.10 17.23
CA GLY A 69 6.21 13.03 18.18
C GLY A 69 7.29 12.02 17.75
N PRO A 70 7.61 11.01 18.58
CA PRO A 70 8.60 9.97 18.26
C PRO A 70 8.07 8.94 17.27
N LEU A 71 6.76 8.90 17.04
CA LEU A 71 6.10 7.96 16.14
C LEU A 71 5.89 8.59 14.76
N SER A 72 5.98 7.78 13.73
CA SER A 72 5.61 8.14 12.36
C SER A 72 4.43 7.29 11.91
N PHE A 73 3.42 7.94 11.36
CA PHE A 73 2.20 7.31 10.87
C PHE A 73 2.06 7.56 9.37
N GLN A 74 1.71 6.51 8.62
CA GLN A 74 1.46 6.61 7.19
C GLN A 74 -0.04 6.51 6.92
N PRO A 75 -0.73 7.60 6.54
CA PRO A 75 -2.17 7.59 6.28
C PRO A 75 -2.63 6.55 5.25
N ALA A 76 -1.80 6.27 4.25
CA ALA A 76 -2.11 5.29 3.23
C ALA A 76 -2.24 3.85 3.76
N GLU A 77 -1.55 3.49 4.86
CA GLU A 77 -1.71 2.20 5.52
C GLU A 77 -3.08 2.09 6.19
N PHE A 78 -3.50 3.16 6.88
CA PHE A 78 -4.84 3.25 7.46
C PHE A 78 -5.93 3.24 6.38
N ALA A 79 -5.70 3.91 5.26
CA ALA A 79 -6.63 3.97 4.14
C ALA A 79 -6.95 2.59 3.56
N LYS A 80 -5.98 1.67 3.48
CA LYS A 80 -6.23 0.29 3.02
C LYS A 80 -7.26 -0.42 3.90
N ALA A 81 -7.08 -0.35 5.23
CA ALA A 81 -8.03 -0.95 6.17
C ALA A 81 -9.41 -0.28 6.11
N ALA A 82 -9.45 1.05 6.06
CA ALA A 82 -10.69 1.81 5.97
C ALA A 82 -11.48 1.50 4.69
N VAL A 83 -10.79 1.35 3.55
CA VAL A 83 -11.40 0.97 2.27
C VAL A 83 -11.98 -0.44 2.33
N ILE A 84 -11.27 -1.40 2.91
CA ILE A 84 -11.78 -2.78 3.08
C ILE A 84 -13.09 -2.76 3.88
N LEU A 85 -13.10 -2.10 5.02
CA LEU A 85 -14.28 -2.01 5.89
C LEU A 85 -15.44 -1.30 5.18
N PHE A 86 -15.17 -0.16 4.56
CA PHE A 86 -16.17 0.64 3.87
C PHE A 86 -16.82 -0.11 2.71
N LEU A 87 -16.02 -0.74 1.85
CA LEU A 87 -16.55 -1.48 0.71
C LEU A 87 -17.31 -2.73 1.15
N SER A 88 -16.77 -3.49 2.11
CA SER A 88 -17.43 -4.68 2.64
C SER A 88 -18.79 -4.33 3.26
N PHE A 89 -18.85 -3.26 4.05
CA PHE A 89 -20.10 -2.75 4.63
C PHE A 89 -21.09 -2.31 3.54
N ARG A 90 -20.62 -1.54 2.56
CA ARG A 90 -21.45 -1.04 1.45
C ARG A 90 -22.03 -2.17 0.60
N ILE A 91 -21.23 -3.19 0.30
CA ILE A 91 -21.63 -4.35 -0.49
C ILE A 91 -22.62 -5.22 0.32
N SER A 92 -22.32 -5.51 1.57
CA SER A 92 -23.14 -6.32 2.45
C SER A 92 -24.53 -5.73 2.64
N ASN A 93 -24.64 -4.41 2.82
CA ASN A 93 -25.93 -3.73 3.01
C ASN A 93 -26.79 -3.65 1.74
N ARG A 94 -26.26 -3.99 0.57
CA ARG A 94 -26.97 -3.89 -0.70
C ARG A 94 -26.90 -5.17 -1.55
N LYS A 95 -26.88 -6.33 -0.91
CA LYS A 95 -26.81 -7.66 -1.55
C LYS A 95 -27.76 -7.84 -2.73
N LYS A 96 -29.01 -7.35 -2.65
CA LYS A 96 -30.00 -7.44 -3.74
C LYS A 96 -29.71 -6.56 -4.97
N LYS A 97 -28.72 -5.66 -4.89
CA LYS A 97 -28.36 -4.71 -5.96
C LYS A 97 -26.95 -4.93 -6.52
N THR A 98 -26.23 -5.94 -6.03
CA THR A 98 -24.86 -6.24 -6.49
C THR A 98 -24.80 -6.58 -7.99
N ASP A 99 -25.88 -7.11 -8.57
CA ASP A 99 -26.00 -7.40 -10.01
C ASP A 99 -26.04 -6.17 -10.90
N SER A 100 -26.29 -4.98 -10.33
CA SER A 100 -26.41 -3.76 -11.09
C SER A 100 -25.05 -3.19 -11.45
N LEU A 101 -24.79 -3.02 -12.75
CA LEU A 101 -23.62 -2.29 -13.26
C LEU A 101 -23.49 -0.90 -12.63
N TRP A 102 -24.62 -0.21 -12.43
CA TRP A 102 -24.66 1.10 -11.81
C TRP A 102 -24.19 1.09 -10.35
N PHE A 103 -24.57 0.05 -9.59
CA PHE A 103 -24.06 -0.13 -8.23
C PHE A 103 -22.55 -0.36 -8.21
N MET A 104 -22.04 -1.18 -9.12
CA MET A 104 -20.62 -1.46 -9.30
C MET A 104 -19.86 -0.15 -9.62
N LEU A 105 -20.29 0.59 -10.62
CA LEU A 105 -19.67 1.86 -11.02
C LEU A 105 -19.65 2.89 -9.89
N ARG A 106 -20.77 3.05 -9.16
CA ARG A 106 -20.84 3.96 -8.00
C ARG A 106 -19.94 3.52 -6.84
N THR A 107 -19.74 2.23 -6.71
CA THR A 107 -18.84 1.67 -5.67
C THR A 107 -17.39 1.86 -6.07
N MET A 108 -17.05 1.67 -7.34
CA MET A 108 -15.73 2.01 -7.88
C MET A 108 -15.46 3.52 -7.81
N ALA A 109 -16.42 4.35 -8.18
CA ALA A 109 -16.30 5.80 -8.10
C ALA A 109 -16.03 6.30 -6.67
N ALA A 110 -16.56 5.61 -5.67
CA ALA A 110 -16.28 5.92 -4.26
C ALA A 110 -14.81 5.67 -3.86
N LEU A 111 -14.03 4.91 -4.64
CA LEU A 111 -12.59 4.72 -4.40
C LEU A 111 -11.74 5.83 -4.98
N LEU A 112 -12.23 6.53 -6.01
CA LEU A 112 -11.42 7.51 -6.76
C LEU A 112 -10.82 8.60 -5.86
N PRO A 113 -11.53 9.19 -4.88
CA PRO A 113 -10.95 10.21 -4.03
C PRO A 113 -9.70 9.73 -3.27
N ILE A 114 -9.79 8.56 -2.63
CA ILE A 114 -8.67 8.04 -1.84
C ILE A 114 -7.52 7.53 -2.72
N VAL A 115 -7.84 6.89 -3.86
CA VAL A 115 -6.84 6.45 -4.84
C VAL A 115 -6.10 7.64 -5.43
N GLY A 116 -6.82 8.71 -5.81
CA GLY A 116 -6.24 9.94 -6.30
C GLY A 116 -5.32 10.60 -5.28
N LEU A 117 -5.80 10.85 -4.05
CA LEU A 117 -5.02 11.46 -2.99
C LEU A 117 -3.74 10.68 -2.64
N VAL A 118 -3.84 9.36 -2.52
CA VAL A 118 -2.67 8.53 -2.23
C VAL A 118 -1.73 8.45 -3.44
N GLY A 119 -2.31 8.42 -4.65
CA GLY A 119 -1.57 8.29 -5.92
C GLY A 119 -0.62 9.46 -6.20
N THR A 120 -0.93 10.67 -5.73
CA THR A 120 -0.06 11.85 -5.90
C THR A 120 1.34 11.63 -5.33
N ASN A 121 1.45 10.94 -4.20
CA ASN A 121 2.73 10.72 -3.50
C ASN A 121 3.17 9.25 -3.43
N ASN A 122 2.27 8.31 -3.66
CA ASN A 122 2.54 6.87 -3.53
C ASN A 122 1.70 6.05 -4.50
N LEU A 123 2.13 6.01 -5.76
CA LEU A 123 1.44 5.26 -6.81
C LEU A 123 1.27 3.78 -6.47
N SER A 124 2.32 3.15 -5.94
CA SER A 124 2.27 1.71 -5.62
C SER A 124 1.15 1.39 -4.63
N THR A 125 1.01 2.20 -3.58
CA THR A 125 -0.06 2.02 -2.60
C THR A 125 -1.44 2.36 -3.19
N ALA A 126 -1.54 3.36 -4.08
CA ALA A 126 -2.78 3.68 -4.78
C ALA A 126 -3.25 2.51 -5.66
N ILE A 127 -2.34 1.85 -6.39
CA ILE A 127 -2.63 0.65 -7.17
C ILE A 127 -3.10 -0.49 -6.26
N ILE A 128 -2.49 -0.67 -5.10
CA ILE A 128 -2.92 -1.68 -4.11
C ILE A 128 -4.34 -1.38 -3.62
N ILE A 129 -4.65 -0.13 -3.27
CA ILE A 129 -6.00 0.28 -2.83
C ILE A 129 -7.02 0.02 -3.93
N LEU A 130 -6.70 0.38 -5.17
CA LEU A 130 -7.56 0.12 -6.32
C LEU A 130 -7.76 -1.39 -6.52
N GLY A 131 -6.70 -2.19 -6.44
CA GLY A 131 -6.75 -3.64 -6.55
C GLY A 131 -7.62 -4.28 -5.46
N ILE A 132 -7.50 -3.84 -4.21
CA ILE A 132 -8.37 -4.26 -3.11
C ILE A 132 -9.84 -3.99 -3.47
N GLY A 133 -10.14 -2.79 -3.96
CA GLY A 133 -11.51 -2.42 -4.34
C GLY A 133 -12.05 -3.28 -5.47
N VAL A 134 -11.27 -3.51 -6.52
CA VAL A 134 -11.65 -4.36 -7.67
C VAL A 134 -11.91 -5.78 -7.20
N ILE A 135 -11.04 -6.37 -6.36
CA ILE A 135 -11.19 -7.73 -5.85
C ILE A 135 -12.46 -7.86 -5.00
N LEU A 136 -12.71 -6.93 -4.08
CA LEU A 136 -13.92 -6.98 -3.23
C LEU A 136 -15.21 -6.90 -4.06
N ILE A 137 -15.23 -6.04 -5.08
CA ILE A 137 -16.39 -5.92 -5.96
C ILE A 137 -16.51 -7.16 -6.85
N PHE A 138 -15.40 -7.71 -7.34
CA PHE A 138 -15.37 -8.92 -8.15
C PHE A 138 -15.96 -10.12 -7.41
N VAL A 139 -15.55 -10.34 -6.17
CA VAL A 139 -16.07 -11.43 -5.33
C VAL A 139 -17.57 -11.28 -5.05
N ALA A 140 -18.06 -10.04 -4.98
CA ALA A 140 -19.45 -9.76 -4.65
C ALA A 140 -20.38 -9.72 -5.86
N HIS A 141 -19.85 -9.54 -7.07
CA HIS A 141 -20.64 -9.38 -8.29
C HIS A 141 -20.72 -10.68 -9.08
N PRO A 142 -21.94 -11.15 -9.46
CA PRO A 142 -22.13 -12.47 -10.09
C PRO A 142 -21.69 -12.53 -11.56
N ARG A 143 -21.46 -11.37 -12.20
CA ARG A 143 -21.10 -11.29 -13.62
C ARG A 143 -19.65 -10.86 -13.79
N TYR A 144 -18.86 -11.64 -14.55
CA TYR A 144 -17.43 -11.36 -14.77
C TYR A 144 -17.15 -10.40 -15.93
N LEU A 145 -18.08 -10.31 -16.89
CA LEU A 145 -17.88 -9.53 -18.11
C LEU A 145 -17.52 -8.05 -17.88
N PRO A 146 -18.17 -7.31 -16.93
CA PRO A 146 -17.81 -5.94 -16.64
C PRO A 146 -16.36 -5.77 -16.16
N PHE A 147 -15.77 -6.79 -15.54
CA PHE A 147 -14.39 -6.72 -15.03
C PHE A 147 -13.34 -6.80 -16.12
N LEU A 148 -13.65 -7.34 -17.28
CA LEU A 148 -12.78 -7.27 -18.47
C LEU A 148 -12.60 -5.81 -18.90
N GLY A 149 -13.69 -5.03 -18.90
CA GLY A 149 -13.64 -3.59 -19.19
C GLY A 149 -12.84 -2.80 -18.15
N ILE A 150 -13.05 -3.12 -16.86
CA ILE A 150 -12.27 -2.50 -15.75
C ILE A 150 -10.78 -2.86 -15.87
N GLY A 151 -10.47 -4.12 -16.19
CA GLY A 151 -9.09 -4.57 -16.40
C GLY A 151 -8.43 -3.84 -17.57
N ALA A 152 -9.11 -3.73 -18.71
CA ALA A 152 -8.63 -3.00 -19.89
C ALA A 152 -8.42 -1.51 -19.57
N ALA A 153 -9.38 -0.87 -18.88
CA ALA A 153 -9.27 0.52 -18.44
C ALA A 153 -8.11 0.70 -17.43
N GLY A 154 -7.92 -0.26 -16.51
CA GLY A 154 -6.81 -0.26 -15.55
C GLY A 154 -5.44 -0.36 -16.23
N ILE A 155 -5.30 -1.23 -17.22
CA ILE A 155 -4.07 -1.35 -18.03
C ILE A 155 -3.81 -0.04 -18.78
N GLY A 156 -4.83 0.52 -19.43
CA GLY A 156 -4.73 1.81 -20.12
C GLY A 156 -4.31 2.94 -19.17
N PHE A 157 -4.92 3.01 -17.99
CA PHE A 157 -4.55 3.99 -16.96
C PHE A 157 -3.09 3.84 -16.52
N VAL A 158 -2.64 2.61 -16.24
CA VAL A 158 -1.24 2.36 -15.86
C VAL A 158 -0.29 2.76 -16.99
N ALA A 159 -0.62 2.44 -18.24
CA ALA A 159 0.20 2.80 -19.41
C ALA A 159 0.32 4.32 -19.56
N ILE A 160 -0.80 5.06 -19.49
CA ILE A 160 -0.82 6.52 -19.54
C ILE A 160 -0.02 7.10 -18.36
N PHE A 161 -0.26 6.58 -17.15
CA PHE A 161 0.39 7.08 -15.95
C PHE A 161 1.90 6.84 -15.93
N LEU A 162 2.37 5.73 -16.50
CA LEU A 162 3.80 5.46 -16.66
C LEU A 162 4.44 6.42 -17.68
N SER A 163 3.71 6.79 -18.74
CA SER A 163 4.21 7.68 -19.79
C SER A 163 4.27 9.16 -19.37
N MET A 164 3.51 9.58 -18.35
CA MET A 164 3.46 10.99 -17.91
C MET A 164 4.74 11.48 -17.20
N GLU A 165 5.55 10.56 -16.67
CA GLU A 165 6.73 10.92 -15.88
C GLU A 165 7.96 10.12 -16.35
N SER A 166 8.94 10.79 -16.90
CA SER A 166 10.17 10.17 -17.42
C SER A 166 10.91 9.33 -16.38
N TYR A 167 10.90 9.72 -15.11
CA TYR A 167 11.57 8.98 -14.04
C TYR A 167 10.96 7.59 -13.78
N ARG A 168 9.68 7.39 -14.14
CA ARG A 168 8.99 6.08 -13.99
C ARG A 168 9.42 5.13 -15.09
N LEU A 169 9.57 5.64 -16.30
CA LEU A 169 10.14 4.89 -17.43
C LEU A 169 11.61 4.55 -17.17
N GLU A 170 12.38 5.50 -16.60
CA GLU A 170 13.76 5.28 -16.17
C GLU A 170 13.84 4.12 -15.17
N ARG A 171 12.92 4.03 -14.17
CA ARG A 171 12.90 2.90 -13.24
C ARG A 171 12.64 1.55 -13.92
N LEU A 172 11.80 1.54 -14.94
CA LEU A 172 11.55 0.32 -15.72
C LEU A 172 12.78 -0.08 -16.53
N ALA A 173 13.46 0.89 -17.11
CA ALA A 173 14.73 0.70 -17.84
C ALA A 173 15.85 0.20 -16.90
N ILE A 174 15.96 0.78 -15.70
CA ILE A 174 16.89 0.33 -14.66
C ILE A 174 16.58 -1.10 -14.20
N TRP A 175 15.30 -1.46 -14.07
CA TRP A 175 14.90 -2.82 -13.70
C TRP A 175 15.32 -3.84 -14.76
N ARG A 176 15.22 -3.46 -16.05
CA ARG A 176 15.58 -4.33 -17.17
C ARG A 176 17.10 -4.45 -17.34
N ASP A 177 17.83 -3.35 -17.19
CA ASP A 177 19.27 -3.25 -17.46
C ASP A 177 19.95 -2.40 -16.36
N PRO A 178 20.06 -2.91 -15.11
CA PRO A 178 20.51 -2.12 -13.98
C PRO A 178 21.97 -1.68 -14.11
N GLU A 179 22.79 -2.40 -14.86
CA GLU A 179 24.23 -2.10 -15.05
C GLU A 179 24.49 -0.83 -15.85
N LYS A 180 23.54 -0.40 -16.69
CA LYS A 180 23.67 0.81 -17.52
C LYS A 180 23.39 2.12 -16.78
N TYR A 181 22.87 2.05 -15.56
CA TYR A 181 22.38 3.22 -14.82
C TYR A 181 23.03 3.31 -13.45
N GLU A 182 23.52 4.49 -13.07
CA GLU A 182 24.05 4.71 -11.71
C GLU A 182 23.03 4.36 -10.60
N LYS A 183 21.75 4.68 -10.83
CA LYS A 183 20.66 4.33 -9.92
C LYS A 183 20.35 2.83 -9.86
N GLY A 184 20.92 2.02 -10.74
CA GLY A 184 20.81 0.56 -10.74
C GLY A 184 21.62 -0.14 -9.66
N PHE A 185 22.55 0.58 -8.99
CA PHE A 185 23.42 0.05 -7.96
C PHE A 185 22.65 -0.75 -6.87
N GLN A 186 21.53 -0.23 -6.40
CA GLN A 186 20.70 -0.92 -5.40
C GLN A 186 20.18 -2.26 -5.92
N THR A 187 19.72 -2.31 -7.17
CA THR A 187 19.21 -3.53 -7.80
C THR A 187 20.32 -4.57 -7.95
N ILE A 188 21.50 -4.14 -8.44
CA ILE A 188 22.68 -5.00 -8.61
C ILE A 188 23.13 -5.58 -7.26
N GLN A 189 23.22 -4.74 -6.23
CA GLN A 189 23.59 -5.20 -4.88
C GLN A 189 22.56 -6.17 -4.30
N GLY A 190 21.27 -5.95 -4.59
CA GLY A 190 20.19 -6.89 -4.24
C GLY A 190 20.36 -8.25 -4.94
N LEU A 191 20.64 -8.25 -6.25
CA LEU A 191 20.90 -9.47 -7.02
C LEU A 191 22.13 -10.23 -6.50
N TYR A 192 23.22 -9.52 -6.19
CA TYR A 192 24.40 -10.13 -5.59
C TYR A 192 24.10 -10.69 -4.19
N ALA A 193 23.27 -10.00 -3.39
CA ALA A 193 22.89 -10.52 -2.07
C ALA A 193 22.10 -11.82 -2.19
N ILE A 194 21.15 -11.89 -3.13
CA ILE A 194 20.36 -13.10 -3.39
C ILE A 194 21.26 -14.22 -3.94
N GLY A 195 22.02 -13.94 -5.01
CA GLY A 195 22.89 -14.94 -5.64
C GLY A 195 23.95 -15.50 -4.70
N SER A 196 24.54 -14.64 -3.85
CA SER A 196 25.55 -15.08 -2.86
C SER A 196 24.95 -15.83 -1.67
N GLY A 197 23.65 -15.75 -1.44
CA GLY A 197 22.96 -16.43 -0.34
C GLY A 197 22.66 -17.91 -0.63
N GLY A 198 22.51 -18.28 -1.90
CA GLY A 198 22.01 -19.61 -2.28
C GLY A 198 20.62 -19.90 -1.72
N ILE A 199 20.20 -21.16 -1.74
CA ILE A 199 18.85 -21.58 -1.32
C ILE A 199 18.66 -21.41 0.21
N PHE A 200 19.67 -21.66 1.01
CA PHE A 200 19.58 -21.64 2.48
C PHE A 200 20.04 -20.31 3.11
N GLY A 201 20.53 -19.37 2.30
CA GLY A 201 21.11 -18.14 2.81
C GLY A 201 22.45 -18.34 3.51
N ARG A 202 23.09 -17.22 3.92
CA ARG A 202 24.39 -17.25 4.64
C ARG A 202 24.25 -17.36 6.16
N GLY A 203 23.04 -17.46 6.67
CA GLY A 203 22.76 -17.47 8.10
C GLY A 203 22.56 -16.08 8.71
N MET A 204 22.00 -16.06 9.93
CA MET A 204 21.64 -14.83 10.61
C MET A 204 22.88 -14.01 10.96
N GLY A 205 22.90 -12.71 10.62
CA GLY A 205 24.00 -11.79 10.91
C GLY A 205 25.23 -11.89 9.97
N LYS A 206 25.33 -12.87 9.07
CA LYS A 206 26.51 -13.10 8.21
C LYS A 206 26.41 -12.43 6.81
N SER A 207 25.39 -11.60 6.57
CA SER A 207 25.23 -10.89 5.29
C SER A 207 26.10 -9.63 5.27
N MET A 208 27.21 -9.66 4.53
CA MET A 208 28.07 -8.48 4.32
C MET A 208 27.36 -7.36 3.55
N LYS A 209 26.43 -7.69 2.66
CA LYS A 209 25.69 -6.69 1.86
C LYS A 209 24.72 -5.84 2.68
N LYS A 210 24.27 -6.31 3.85
CA LYS A 210 23.39 -5.58 4.77
C LYS A 210 24.09 -4.43 5.51
N LEU A 211 25.42 -4.46 5.59
CA LEU A 211 26.23 -3.52 6.36
C LEU A 211 26.69 -2.30 5.57
N GLY A 212 25.82 -1.71 4.74
CA GLY A 212 26.08 -0.43 4.07
C GLY A 212 26.18 -0.48 2.54
N PHE A 213 26.00 -1.65 1.92
CA PHE A 213 25.99 -1.81 0.46
C PHE A 213 24.57 -1.79 -0.15
N VAL A 214 23.54 -2.04 0.64
CA VAL A 214 22.15 -1.84 0.23
C VAL A 214 21.60 -0.70 1.07
N PRO A 215 21.25 0.45 0.48
CA PRO A 215 20.74 1.62 1.18
C PRO A 215 19.35 1.41 1.79
#